data_b039faaae702cb4d0877cab4c1ecd1d6
#
_entry.id   b039faaae702cb4d0877cab4c1ecd1d6
#
_cell.length_a   1.000
_cell.length_b   1.000
_cell.length_c   1.000
_cell.angle_alpha   90.00
_cell.angle_beta   90.00
_cell.angle_gamma   90.00
#
_symmetry.space_group_name_H-M   'P 1'
#
loop_
_entity.id
_entity.type
_entity.pdbx_description
1 polymer ?
#
loop_
_entity_poly.entity_id
_entity_poly.type
_entity_poly.pdbx_seq_one_letter_code
_entity_poly.pdbx_strand_id
1 'polypeptide(L)'
;MSDLRLPPWVLPIALVALAASLALWYWRRLTARLARRALLRFRARVDRFKLTDKRYIVQSLLADETIAAAVRAHADEHGLPRAQVWTRVETYLDEIVPSFNLFMYYQFGYAISKAALGLFYKTTLRIRDPKAFEALPRESIVIYVMNHRSNADYVLASYGLAGQVAISYAVGEWARVFPLEYLFKSFGSYFIRRRYRE
;
A
#
# COMPACT_ATOMS: atom_id res chain seq x y z
N MET A 1 28.45 -44.50 -27.71
CA MET A 1 27.22 -43.67 -27.48
C MET A 1 26.79 -43.94 -26.05
N SER A 2 27.10 -43.07 -25.11
CA SER A 2 26.72 -43.21 -23.69
C SER A 2 25.24 -42.82 -23.53
N ASP A 3 24.39 -43.81 -23.19
CA ASP A 3 23.01 -43.58 -22.82
C ASP A 3 22.94 -42.63 -21.63
N LEU A 4 22.61 -41.36 -21.89
CA LEU A 4 22.35 -40.34 -20.87
C LEU A 4 20.99 -40.63 -20.23
N ARG A 5 20.93 -41.65 -19.34
CA ARG A 5 19.73 -41.93 -18.55
C ARG A 5 19.64 -40.90 -17.43
N LEU A 6 18.69 -39.98 -17.55
CA LEU A 6 18.37 -39.04 -16.48
C LEU A 6 18.00 -39.81 -15.22
N PRO A 7 18.48 -39.36 -14.03
CA PRO A 7 18.09 -39.98 -12.78
C PRO A 7 16.56 -39.98 -12.58
N PRO A 8 15.97 -41.04 -12.00
CA PRO A 8 14.50 -41.20 -11.94
C PRO A 8 13.75 -40.11 -11.17
N TRP A 9 14.46 -39.33 -10.33
CA TRP A 9 13.89 -38.20 -9.59
C TRP A 9 13.82 -36.89 -10.39
N VAL A 10 14.51 -36.78 -11.51
CA VAL A 10 14.54 -35.54 -12.33
C VAL A 10 13.17 -35.26 -12.94
N LEU A 11 12.50 -36.27 -13.46
CA LEU A 11 11.21 -36.14 -14.12
C LEU A 11 10.11 -35.63 -13.15
N PRO A 12 9.92 -36.24 -11.95
CA PRO A 12 8.91 -35.75 -11.02
C PRO A 12 9.22 -34.35 -10.49
N ILE A 13 10.48 -33.99 -10.24
CA ILE A 13 10.85 -32.62 -9.84
C ILE A 13 10.54 -31.61 -10.95
N ALA A 14 10.87 -31.93 -12.18
CA ALA A 14 10.56 -31.07 -13.33
C ALA A 14 9.05 -30.86 -13.51
N LEU A 15 8.25 -31.90 -13.32
CA LEU A 15 6.78 -31.81 -13.38
C LEU A 15 6.20 -30.95 -12.26
N VAL A 16 6.72 -31.07 -11.03
CA VAL A 16 6.31 -30.23 -9.90
C VAL A 16 6.69 -28.78 -10.13
N ALA A 17 7.90 -28.50 -10.63
CA ALA A 17 8.36 -27.15 -10.94
C ALA A 17 7.52 -26.52 -12.07
N LEU A 18 7.18 -27.30 -13.10
CA LEU A 18 6.30 -26.84 -14.18
C LEU A 18 4.88 -26.54 -13.67
N ALA A 19 4.31 -27.43 -12.86
CA ALA A 19 2.99 -27.23 -12.27
C ALA A 19 2.95 -25.98 -11.38
N ALA A 20 3.98 -25.77 -10.54
CA ALA A 20 4.12 -24.59 -9.70
C ALA A 20 4.24 -23.30 -10.53
N SER A 21 5.01 -23.34 -11.63
CA SER A 21 5.18 -22.20 -12.53
C SER A 21 3.88 -21.85 -13.25
N LEU A 22 3.14 -22.86 -13.73
CA LEU A 22 1.82 -22.66 -14.35
C LEU A 22 0.79 -22.14 -13.35
N ALA A 23 0.79 -22.65 -12.13
CA ALA A 23 -0.09 -22.17 -11.07
C ALA A 23 0.21 -20.70 -10.70
N LEU A 24 1.48 -20.33 -10.58
CA LEU A 24 1.91 -18.94 -10.35
C LEU A 24 1.53 -18.01 -11.51
N TRP A 25 1.71 -18.47 -12.75
CA TRP A 25 1.34 -17.71 -13.94
C TRP A 25 -0.18 -17.51 -14.03
N TYR A 26 -0.97 -18.58 -13.78
CA TYR A 26 -2.42 -18.52 -13.75
C TYR A 26 -2.91 -17.59 -12.65
N TRP A 27 -2.33 -17.70 -11.44
CA TRP A 27 -2.62 -16.81 -10.31
C TRP A 27 -2.36 -15.34 -10.64
N ARG A 28 -1.20 -15.04 -11.23
CA ARG A 28 -0.87 -13.67 -11.68
C ARG A 28 -1.86 -13.13 -12.71
N ARG A 29 -2.25 -13.96 -13.68
CA ARG A 29 -3.26 -13.57 -14.68
C ARG A 29 -4.64 -13.37 -14.08
N LEU A 30 -5.05 -14.26 -13.17
CA LEU A 30 -6.33 -14.15 -12.49
C LEU A 30 -6.39 -12.88 -11.63
N THR A 31 -5.35 -12.63 -10.83
CA THR A 31 -5.27 -11.43 -9.99
C THR A 31 -5.28 -10.14 -10.81
N ALA A 32 -4.56 -10.10 -11.93
CA ALA A 32 -4.57 -8.94 -12.82
C ALA A 32 -5.96 -8.72 -13.47
N ARG A 33 -6.66 -9.78 -13.86
CA ARG A 33 -8.04 -9.68 -14.39
C ARG A 33 -9.02 -9.19 -13.32
N LEU A 34 -8.92 -9.71 -12.11
CA LEU A 34 -9.76 -9.30 -10.99
C LEU A 34 -9.49 -7.86 -10.58
N ALA A 35 -8.23 -7.43 -10.55
CA ALA A 35 -7.86 -6.06 -10.29
C ALA A 35 -8.42 -5.09 -11.35
N ARG A 36 -8.31 -5.42 -12.63
CA ARG A 36 -8.91 -4.62 -13.71
C ARG A 36 -10.44 -4.54 -13.59
N ARG A 37 -11.11 -5.68 -13.29
CA ARG A 37 -12.57 -5.69 -13.08
C ARG A 37 -12.97 -4.87 -11.86
N ALA A 38 -12.19 -4.91 -10.78
CA ALA A 38 -12.42 -4.10 -9.60
C ALA A 38 -12.29 -2.61 -9.92
N LEU A 39 -11.23 -2.19 -10.64
CA LEU A 39 -11.06 -0.80 -11.09
C LEU A 39 -12.24 -0.31 -11.93
N LEU A 40 -12.68 -1.11 -12.91
CA LEU A 40 -13.81 -0.76 -13.76
C LEU A 40 -15.14 -0.71 -12.98
N ARG A 41 -15.32 -1.60 -11.99
CA ARG A 41 -16.53 -1.68 -11.18
C ARG A 41 -16.67 -0.52 -10.19
N PHE A 42 -15.56 -0.09 -9.60
CA PHE A 42 -15.59 0.95 -8.57
C PHE A 42 -15.47 2.37 -9.13
N ARG A 43 -15.13 2.57 -10.43
CA ARG A 43 -14.86 3.90 -11.01
C ARG A 43 -13.97 4.77 -10.10
N ALA A 44 -13.18 4.11 -9.24
CA ALA A 44 -12.45 4.76 -8.19
C ALA A 44 -11.31 5.60 -8.76
N ARG A 45 -11.17 6.80 -8.21
CA ARG A 45 -10.01 7.66 -8.47
C ARG A 45 -8.81 7.06 -7.73
N VAL A 46 -7.87 6.52 -8.48
CA VAL A 46 -6.58 6.05 -7.95
C VAL A 46 -5.50 7.02 -8.42
N ASP A 47 -4.84 7.66 -7.46
CA ASP A 47 -3.77 8.60 -7.75
C ASP A 47 -2.60 7.90 -8.43
N ARG A 48 -1.96 8.59 -9.39
CA ARG A 48 -0.81 8.05 -10.14
C ARG A 48 0.31 7.57 -9.21
N PHE A 49 0.55 8.28 -8.12
CA PHE A 49 1.55 7.91 -7.11
C PHE A 49 1.32 6.53 -6.49
N LYS A 50 0.07 6.09 -6.34
CA LYS A 50 -0.25 4.75 -5.81
C LYS A 50 0.03 3.63 -6.80
N LEU A 51 0.11 3.96 -8.09
CA LEU A 51 0.43 3.00 -9.16
C LEU A 51 1.93 3.00 -9.50
N THR A 52 2.68 3.96 -8.96
CA THR A 52 4.11 4.08 -9.17
C THR A 52 4.86 3.13 -8.24
N ASP A 53 5.93 2.52 -8.72
CA ASP A 53 6.79 1.65 -7.90
C ASP A 53 7.35 2.46 -6.72
N LYS A 54 7.26 1.89 -5.52
CA LYS A 54 7.79 2.50 -4.28
C LYS A 54 9.25 2.90 -4.43
N ARG A 55 10.05 2.05 -5.08
CA ARG A 55 11.50 2.30 -5.27
C ARG A 55 11.73 3.57 -6.08
N TYR A 56 10.94 3.77 -7.12
CA TYR A 56 11.05 4.99 -7.93
C TYR A 56 10.70 6.24 -7.13
N ILE A 57 9.64 6.18 -6.31
CA ILE A 57 9.25 7.30 -5.44
C ILE A 57 10.36 7.61 -4.44
N VAL A 58 10.89 6.59 -3.76
CA VAL A 58 11.97 6.76 -2.78
C VAL A 58 13.22 7.36 -3.45
N GLN A 59 13.63 6.85 -4.61
CA GLN A 59 14.77 7.40 -5.35
C GLN A 59 14.55 8.85 -5.78
N SER A 60 13.35 9.20 -6.25
CA SER A 60 13.01 10.57 -6.61
C SER A 60 13.08 11.52 -5.42
N LEU A 61 12.62 11.07 -4.25
CA LEU A 61 12.69 11.85 -3.01
C LEU A 61 14.14 11.99 -2.51
N LEU A 62 14.95 10.95 -2.58
CA LEU A 62 16.37 11.03 -2.22
C LEU A 62 17.17 11.96 -3.15
N ALA A 63 16.74 12.13 -4.39
CA ALA A 63 17.33 13.07 -5.34
C ALA A 63 16.81 14.50 -5.23
N ASP A 64 15.82 14.77 -4.34
CA ASP A 64 15.22 16.09 -4.17
C ASP A 64 16.16 17.04 -3.41
N GLU A 65 16.40 18.22 -3.99
CA GLU A 65 17.31 19.22 -3.41
C GLU A 65 16.79 19.77 -2.08
N THR A 66 15.47 19.80 -1.87
CA THR A 66 14.88 20.24 -0.60
C THR A 66 15.25 19.29 0.53
N ILE A 67 15.19 17.98 0.26
CA ILE A 67 15.61 16.95 1.23
C ILE A 67 17.12 17.04 1.46
N ALA A 68 17.91 17.20 0.40
CA ALA A 68 19.36 17.35 0.52
C ALA A 68 19.74 18.60 1.36
N ALA A 69 19.06 19.71 1.16
CA ALA A 69 19.25 20.93 1.95
C ALA A 69 18.88 20.71 3.43
N ALA A 70 17.76 20.05 3.70
CA ALA A 70 17.33 19.73 5.06
C ALA A 70 18.33 18.79 5.78
N VAL A 71 18.86 17.80 5.08
CA VAL A 71 19.90 16.90 5.61
C VAL A 71 21.17 17.68 5.98
N ARG A 72 21.63 18.59 5.11
CA ARG A 72 22.80 19.43 5.39
C ARG A 72 22.56 20.29 6.62
N ALA A 73 21.43 21.01 6.66
CA ALA A 73 21.08 21.88 7.79
C ALA A 73 21.02 21.11 9.11
N HIS A 74 20.34 19.96 9.15
CA HIS A 74 20.23 19.14 10.35
C HIS A 74 21.59 18.57 10.79
N ALA A 75 22.42 18.11 9.85
CA ALA A 75 23.75 17.60 10.16
C ALA A 75 24.64 18.68 10.77
N ASP A 76 24.63 19.89 10.20
CA ASP A 76 25.44 21.02 10.65
C ASP A 76 24.94 21.54 12.02
N GLU A 77 23.63 21.63 12.24
CA GLU A 77 23.02 22.06 13.52
C GLU A 77 23.35 21.12 14.69
N HIS A 78 23.36 19.79 14.43
CA HIS A 78 23.55 18.79 15.49
C HIS A 78 24.95 18.19 15.52
N GLY A 79 25.88 18.65 14.67
CA GLY A 79 27.24 18.13 14.59
C GLY A 79 27.31 16.66 14.18
N LEU A 80 26.34 16.18 13.38
CA LEU A 80 26.25 14.79 12.96
C LEU A 80 26.92 14.56 11.59
N PRO A 81 27.52 13.38 11.36
CA PRO A 81 27.99 13.00 10.02
C PRO A 81 26.82 12.98 9.04
N ARG A 82 26.95 13.66 7.91
CA ARG A 82 25.90 13.70 6.86
C ARG A 82 25.44 12.30 6.40
N ALA A 83 26.36 11.35 6.31
CA ALA A 83 26.05 9.97 5.98
C ALA A 83 25.08 9.33 6.97
N GLN A 84 25.23 9.61 8.28
CA GLN A 84 24.32 9.10 9.31
C GLN A 84 22.92 9.69 9.17
N VAL A 85 22.82 10.99 8.86
CA VAL A 85 21.53 11.66 8.63
C VAL A 85 20.86 11.08 7.38
N TRP A 86 21.59 10.86 6.30
CA TRP A 86 21.06 10.21 5.09
C TRP A 86 20.50 8.82 5.36
N THR A 87 21.21 7.97 6.10
CA THR A 87 20.71 6.63 6.47
C THR A 87 19.40 6.70 7.25
N ARG A 88 19.24 7.71 8.13
CA ARG A 88 17.96 7.95 8.82
C ARG A 88 16.85 8.36 7.85
N VAL A 89 17.15 9.24 6.91
CA VAL A 89 16.18 9.69 5.88
C VAL A 89 15.73 8.51 5.02
N GLU A 90 16.65 7.65 4.56
CA GLU A 90 16.31 6.43 3.82
C GLU A 90 15.36 5.53 4.63
N THR A 91 15.65 5.34 5.92
CA THR A 91 14.79 4.55 6.81
C THR A 91 13.41 5.18 6.94
N TYR A 92 13.31 6.49 7.09
CA TYR A 92 12.02 7.19 7.19
C TYR A 92 11.24 7.11 5.88
N LEU A 93 11.89 7.27 4.74
CA LEU A 93 11.24 7.13 3.43
C LEU A 93 10.71 5.72 3.22
N ASP A 94 11.46 4.69 3.64
CA ASP A 94 10.98 3.31 3.56
C ASP A 94 9.76 3.04 4.45
N GLU A 95 9.66 3.73 5.58
CA GLU A 95 8.51 3.63 6.46
C GLU A 95 7.28 4.42 5.96
N ILE A 96 7.51 5.64 5.45
CA ILE A 96 6.44 6.57 5.07
C ILE A 96 5.87 6.24 3.69
N VAL A 97 6.72 5.88 2.73
CA VAL A 97 6.27 5.55 1.38
C VAL A 97 5.57 4.19 1.36
N PRO A 98 4.25 4.14 1.16
CA PRO A 98 3.50 2.89 1.21
C PRO A 98 3.76 2.03 -0.03
N SER A 99 3.66 0.72 0.14
CA SER A 99 3.65 -0.27 -0.96
C SER A 99 2.21 -0.58 -1.33
N PHE A 100 1.56 0.31 -2.09
CA PHE A 100 0.16 0.13 -2.43
C PHE A 100 -0.04 -1.02 -3.41
N ASN A 101 -0.90 -1.96 -3.05
CA ASN A 101 -1.31 -3.05 -3.90
C ASN A 101 -2.81 -2.97 -4.19
N LEU A 102 -3.14 -2.59 -5.42
CA LEU A 102 -4.52 -2.39 -5.86
C LEU A 102 -5.39 -3.63 -5.67
N PHE A 103 -4.85 -4.82 -5.94
CA PHE A 103 -5.56 -6.08 -5.75
C PHE A 103 -5.85 -6.35 -4.27
N MET A 104 -4.83 -6.18 -3.41
CA MET A 104 -4.99 -6.35 -1.96
C MET A 104 -6.03 -5.37 -1.42
N TYR A 105 -5.98 -4.10 -1.85
CA TYR A 105 -6.92 -3.07 -1.39
C TYR A 105 -8.37 -3.39 -1.77
N TYR A 106 -8.65 -3.67 -3.04
CA TYR A 106 -10.03 -3.83 -3.52
C TYR A 106 -10.59 -5.23 -3.35
N GLN A 107 -9.79 -6.28 -3.39
CA GLN A 107 -10.29 -7.65 -3.22
C GLN A 107 -10.28 -8.08 -1.76
N PHE A 108 -9.15 -7.96 -1.07
CA PHE A 108 -9.05 -8.37 0.32
C PHE A 108 -9.53 -7.29 1.27
N GLY A 109 -9.03 -6.07 1.16
CA GLY A 109 -9.37 -4.97 2.05
C GLY A 109 -10.88 -4.70 2.05
N TYR A 110 -11.46 -4.53 0.88
CA TYR A 110 -12.90 -4.31 0.75
C TYR A 110 -13.74 -5.50 1.22
N ALA A 111 -13.38 -6.73 0.82
CA ALA A 111 -14.13 -7.93 1.19
C ALA A 111 -14.09 -8.19 2.70
N ILE A 112 -12.91 -8.06 3.32
CA ILE A 112 -12.73 -8.20 4.77
C ILE A 112 -13.48 -7.09 5.51
N SER A 113 -13.37 -5.83 5.05
CA SER A 113 -14.08 -4.71 5.64
C SER A 113 -15.59 -4.90 5.58
N LYS A 114 -16.10 -5.34 4.43
CA LYS A 114 -17.54 -5.63 4.25
C LYS A 114 -18.02 -6.75 5.17
N ALA A 115 -17.24 -7.84 5.26
CA ALA A 115 -17.59 -8.97 6.12
C ALA A 115 -17.55 -8.59 7.60
N ALA A 116 -16.49 -7.93 8.07
CA ALA A 116 -16.35 -7.49 9.45
C ALA A 116 -17.42 -6.47 9.84
N LEU A 117 -17.68 -5.47 9.01
CA LEU A 117 -18.73 -4.48 9.26
C LEU A 117 -20.12 -5.14 9.23
N GLY A 118 -20.37 -6.04 8.28
CA GLY A 118 -21.65 -6.73 8.16
C GLY A 118 -21.95 -7.66 9.34
N LEU A 119 -20.89 -8.18 10.01
CA LEU A 119 -21.05 -9.04 11.19
C LEU A 119 -21.39 -8.24 12.45
N PHE A 120 -20.76 -7.07 12.63
CA PHE A 120 -20.87 -6.30 13.87
C PHE A 120 -21.75 -5.06 13.77
N TYR A 121 -21.96 -4.53 12.55
CA TYR A 121 -22.61 -3.23 12.35
C TYR A 121 -23.60 -3.25 11.18
N LYS A 122 -24.73 -2.59 11.35
CA LYS A 122 -25.59 -2.20 10.23
C LYS A 122 -25.15 -0.81 9.76
N THR A 123 -24.33 -0.78 8.70
CA THR A 123 -23.76 0.47 8.21
C THR A 123 -24.66 1.15 7.19
N THR A 124 -24.86 2.45 7.35
CA THR A 124 -25.54 3.30 6.37
C THR A 124 -24.65 4.47 6.03
N LEU A 125 -24.20 4.56 4.78
CA LEU A 125 -23.42 5.68 4.28
C LEU A 125 -24.36 6.76 3.73
N ARG A 126 -24.27 7.98 4.26
CA ARG A 126 -24.99 9.15 3.72
C ARG A 126 -23.95 10.18 3.27
N ILE A 127 -23.92 10.46 1.99
CA ILE A 127 -23.07 11.49 1.42
C ILE A 127 -23.93 12.73 1.25
N ARG A 128 -23.54 13.83 1.89
CA ARG A 128 -24.32 15.08 1.88
C ARG A 128 -24.32 15.73 0.51
N ASP A 129 -23.17 15.76 -0.15
CA ASP A 129 -22.99 16.33 -1.49
C ASP A 129 -22.06 15.43 -2.33
N PRO A 130 -22.61 14.49 -3.09
CA PRO A 130 -21.83 13.62 -3.95
C PRO A 130 -21.15 14.39 -5.10
N LYS A 131 -21.75 15.49 -5.57
CA LYS A 131 -21.24 16.26 -6.70
C LYS A 131 -20.03 17.10 -6.33
N ALA A 132 -19.91 17.52 -5.09
CA ALA A 132 -18.75 18.27 -4.61
C ALA A 132 -17.43 17.50 -4.82
N PHE A 133 -17.46 16.18 -4.65
CA PHE A 133 -16.28 15.33 -4.89
C PHE A 133 -15.96 15.18 -6.38
N GLU A 134 -16.97 15.06 -7.23
CA GLU A 134 -16.80 14.96 -8.69
C GLU A 134 -16.27 16.25 -9.31
N ALA A 135 -16.59 17.39 -8.70
CA ALA A 135 -16.15 18.72 -9.15
C ALA A 135 -14.68 19.04 -8.82
N LEU A 136 -14.03 18.23 -7.97
CA LEU A 136 -12.63 18.47 -7.62
C LEU A 136 -11.70 18.22 -8.82
N PRO A 137 -10.74 19.12 -9.10
CA PRO A 137 -9.73 18.89 -10.11
C PRO A 137 -8.96 17.59 -9.85
N ARG A 138 -8.53 16.90 -10.91
CA ARG A 138 -7.84 15.62 -10.77
C ARG A 138 -6.49 15.72 -10.06
N GLU A 139 -5.87 16.89 -10.12
CA GLU A 139 -4.57 17.20 -9.49
C GLU A 139 -4.70 17.55 -8.00
N SER A 140 -5.93 17.72 -7.50
CA SER A 140 -6.15 18.08 -6.10
C SER A 140 -5.75 16.97 -5.15
N ILE A 141 -5.06 17.34 -4.08
CA ILE A 141 -4.82 16.46 -2.91
C ILE A 141 -6.04 16.57 -2.00
N VAL A 142 -6.72 15.45 -1.77
CA VAL A 142 -7.90 15.40 -0.91
C VAL A 142 -7.53 14.83 0.44
N ILE A 143 -7.71 15.62 1.49
CA ILE A 143 -7.47 15.23 2.88
C ILE A 143 -8.81 14.97 3.56
N TYR A 144 -9.02 13.72 3.99
CA TYR A 144 -10.20 13.32 4.74
C TYR A 144 -9.93 13.47 6.23
N VAL A 145 -10.71 14.32 6.89
CA VAL A 145 -10.65 14.50 8.34
C VAL A 145 -11.86 13.81 8.96
N MET A 146 -11.62 12.96 9.94
CA MET A 146 -12.67 12.22 10.64
C MET A 146 -12.48 12.24 12.14
N ASN A 147 -13.58 12.13 12.88
CA ASN A 147 -13.52 11.83 14.30
C ASN A 147 -13.04 10.40 14.48
N HIS A 148 -11.94 10.21 15.20
CA HIS A 148 -11.33 8.92 15.41
C HIS A 148 -11.51 8.47 16.86
N ARG A 149 -12.42 7.52 17.06
CA ARG A 149 -12.75 6.94 18.38
C ARG A 149 -12.37 5.47 18.49
N SER A 150 -12.22 4.79 17.36
CA SER A 150 -11.97 3.35 17.30
C SER A 150 -11.13 2.98 16.10
N ASN A 151 -10.36 1.89 16.20
CA ASN A 151 -9.66 1.32 15.05
C ASN A 151 -10.60 0.85 13.93
N ALA A 152 -11.90 0.65 14.23
CA ALA A 152 -12.91 0.38 13.23
C ALA A 152 -13.15 1.56 12.27
N ASP A 153 -12.78 2.78 12.65
CA ASP A 153 -12.97 3.98 11.82
C ASP A 153 -12.19 3.90 10.51
N TYR A 154 -10.99 3.30 10.52
CA TYR A 154 -10.21 3.05 9.29
C TYR A 154 -10.94 2.10 8.34
N VAL A 155 -11.54 1.06 8.91
CA VAL A 155 -12.30 0.06 8.14
C VAL A 155 -13.56 0.69 7.55
N LEU A 156 -14.27 1.50 8.34
CA LEU A 156 -15.46 2.25 7.91
C LEU A 156 -15.14 3.23 6.79
N ALA A 157 -14.08 4.04 6.95
CA ALA A 157 -13.65 5.01 5.94
C ALA A 157 -13.24 4.30 4.64
N SER A 158 -12.43 3.25 4.73
CA SER A 158 -11.99 2.47 3.56
C SER A 158 -13.16 1.82 2.85
N TYR A 159 -14.10 1.24 3.58
CA TYR A 159 -15.30 0.61 3.02
C TYR A 159 -16.24 1.65 2.37
N GLY A 160 -16.51 2.75 3.07
CA GLY A 160 -17.42 3.79 2.60
C GLY A 160 -16.92 4.54 1.37
N LEU A 161 -15.59 4.75 1.26
CA LEU A 161 -14.98 5.50 0.17
C LEU A 161 -14.43 4.61 -0.96
N ALA A 162 -14.45 3.28 -0.81
CA ALA A 162 -13.87 2.35 -1.77
C ALA A 162 -14.40 2.50 -3.21
N GLY A 163 -15.65 2.95 -3.38
CA GLY A 163 -16.26 3.22 -4.68
C GLY A 163 -15.83 4.53 -5.32
N GLN A 164 -15.22 5.45 -4.58
CA GLN A 164 -14.89 6.80 -5.01
C GLN A 164 -13.37 7.02 -5.11
N VAL A 165 -12.64 6.60 -4.10
CA VAL A 165 -11.21 6.86 -3.99
C VAL A 165 -10.51 5.74 -3.22
N ALA A 166 -9.25 5.48 -3.58
CA ALA A 166 -8.35 4.68 -2.76
C ALA A 166 -7.66 5.61 -1.76
N ILE A 167 -8.01 5.53 -0.49
CA ILE A 167 -7.42 6.36 0.56
C ILE A 167 -6.10 5.78 1.07
N SER A 168 -5.18 6.67 1.48
CA SER A 168 -4.02 6.34 2.32
C SER A 168 -4.28 6.88 3.71
N TYR A 169 -3.88 6.15 4.74
CA TYR A 169 -4.10 6.58 6.11
C TYR A 169 -2.89 6.29 6.99
N ALA A 170 -2.74 7.15 7.98
CA ALA A 170 -1.72 7.02 8.99
C ALA A 170 -2.12 5.98 10.03
N VAL A 171 -1.25 5.05 10.32
CA VAL A 171 -1.47 3.98 11.31
C VAL A 171 -0.44 4.11 12.43
N GLY A 172 -0.88 3.85 13.66
CA GLY A 172 0.02 3.85 14.81
C GLY A 172 0.99 2.66 14.80
N GLU A 173 2.06 2.77 15.61
CA GLU A 173 3.11 1.75 15.73
C GLU A 173 2.59 0.36 16.15
N TRP A 174 1.42 0.27 16.79
CA TRP A 174 0.79 -0.97 17.20
C TRP A 174 0.56 -1.96 16.04
N ALA A 175 0.42 -1.44 14.83
CA ALA A 175 0.18 -2.26 13.65
C ALA A 175 1.49 -2.76 12.98
N ARG A 176 2.66 -2.44 13.54
CA ARG A 176 3.98 -2.90 13.06
C ARG A 176 4.31 -4.31 13.58
N VAL A 177 3.33 -5.20 13.55
CA VAL A 177 3.48 -6.61 13.92
C VAL A 177 3.11 -7.47 12.73
N PHE A 178 3.94 -8.47 12.42
CA PHE A 178 3.61 -9.42 11.35
C PHE A 178 2.33 -10.22 11.71
N PRO A 179 1.39 -10.40 10.78
CA PRO A 179 1.37 -9.98 9.37
C PRO A 179 0.71 -8.60 9.13
N LEU A 180 0.26 -7.90 10.18
CA LEU A 180 -0.52 -6.66 10.09
C LEU A 180 0.25 -5.54 9.36
N GLU A 181 1.54 -5.40 9.61
CA GLU A 181 2.38 -4.40 8.95
C GLU A 181 2.32 -4.54 7.42
N TYR A 182 2.51 -5.75 6.92
CA TYR A 182 2.43 -6.03 5.49
C TYR A 182 1.06 -5.71 4.91
N LEU A 183 0.01 -6.08 5.63
CA LEU A 183 -1.38 -5.85 5.23
C LEU A 183 -1.70 -4.36 5.13
N PHE A 184 -1.36 -3.59 6.16
CA PHE A 184 -1.59 -2.14 6.16
C PHE A 184 -0.76 -1.41 5.09
N LYS A 185 0.52 -1.76 4.93
CA LYS A 185 1.35 -1.22 3.84
C LYS A 185 0.76 -1.51 2.46
N SER A 186 0.24 -2.73 2.23
CA SER A 186 -0.38 -3.10 0.96
C SER A 186 -1.70 -2.36 0.69
N PHE A 187 -2.36 -1.87 1.73
CA PHE A 187 -3.54 -1.01 1.62
C PHE A 187 -3.21 0.48 1.46
N GLY A 188 -1.94 0.83 1.36
CA GLY A 188 -1.50 2.20 1.17
C GLY A 188 -1.38 3.00 2.46
N SER A 189 -1.27 2.33 3.61
CA SER A 189 -1.05 2.99 4.89
C SER A 189 0.42 3.30 5.11
N TYR A 190 0.69 4.33 5.90
CA TYR A 190 2.01 4.68 6.39
C TYR A 190 1.99 4.75 7.92
N PHE A 191 3.17 4.54 8.55
CA PHE A 191 3.26 4.48 10.00
C PHE A 191 3.72 5.81 10.59
N ILE A 192 3.07 6.23 11.69
CA ILE A 192 3.45 7.42 12.44
C ILE A 192 4.13 6.98 13.74
N ARG A 193 5.34 7.51 13.97
CA ARG A 193 6.06 7.37 15.23
C ARG A 193 5.62 8.48 16.20
N ARG A 194 4.89 8.11 17.25
CA ARG A 194 4.39 9.09 18.24
C ARG A 194 5.43 9.52 19.26
N ARG A 195 6.53 8.78 19.39
CA ARG A 195 7.54 8.99 20.44
C ARG A 195 8.64 9.99 20.07
N TYR A 196 8.79 10.33 18.80
CA TYR A 196 9.79 11.28 18.35
C TYR A 196 9.14 12.66 18.23
N ARG A 197 9.47 13.54 19.18
CA ARG A 197 9.20 14.98 19.13
C ARG A 197 10.44 15.72 18.61
N GLU A 198 11.08 15.21 17.63
CA GLU A 198 12.23 15.86 17.00
C GLU A 198 11.87 16.30 15.58
#